data_d128d6e59b3c6cdb9f58f04ed43d8614
#
_entry.id   d128d6e59b3c6cdb9f58f04ed43d8614
#
_cell.length_a   1.000
_cell.length_b   1.000
_cell.length_c   1.000
_cell.angle_alpha   90.00
_cell.angle_beta   90.00
_cell.angle_gamma   90.00
#
_symmetry.space_group_name_H-M   'P 1'
#
loop_
_entity.id
_entity.type
_entity.pdbx_description
1 polymer ?
#
loop_
_entity_poly.entity_id
_entity_poly.type
_entity_poly.pdbx_seq_one_letter_code
_entity_poly.pdbx_strand_id
1 'polypeptide(L)'
;MENEERGKKRYFFERFRKTVSLKVVIAVLLVAFGMIPMVLGTQTMLNSMRQSQIDSRMTEVQNHCRILASKMARMGYLTGEMRGGMDSEIETLADVYHGRIVVVNQDFRIVTDTFHIAEKRLNVAEEVLRCFQGESSSIYNKDKHYFVQTIPIYAASSDKNVNGVLVISASTEPIISLSEGVGDKTLLFQIIVFLILLILAAALSICLVRPFRDFLEKL
;
A
#
# COMPACT_ATOMS: atom_id res chain seq x y z
N MET A 1 -39.48 -31.35 -10.07
CA MET A 1 -38.13 -30.85 -10.33
C MET A 1 -37.32 -30.73 -9.02
N GLU A 2 -37.88 -30.22 -7.93
CA GLU A 2 -37.13 -30.01 -6.64
C GLU A 2 -36.75 -31.32 -5.90
N ASN A 3 -37.54 -32.39 -6.03
CA ASN A 3 -37.26 -33.70 -5.43
C ASN A 3 -36.16 -34.50 -6.16
N GLU A 4 -35.95 -34.25 -7.46
CA GLU A 4 -34.88 -34.90 -8.23
C GLU A 4 -33.49 -34.30 -7.97
N GLU A 5 -33.43 -33.00 -7.73
CA GLU A 5 -32.19 -32.35 -7.31
C GLU A 5 -31.73 -32.76 -5.89
N ARG A 6 -32.67 -32.94 -4.97
CA ARG A 6 -32.36 -33.42 -3.60
C ARG A 6 -31.88 -34.86 -3.64
N GLY A 7 -32.44 -35.72 -4.53
CA GLY A 7 -31.96 -37.06 -4.76
C GLY A 7 -30.54 -37.11 -5.30
N LYS A 8 -30.21 -36.31 -6.33
CA LYS A 8 -28.85 -36.22 -6.90
C LYS A 8 -27.82 -35.73 -5.92
N LYS A 9 -28.15 -34.72 -5.09
CA LYS A 9 -27.24 -34.22 -4.04
C LYS A 9 -26.98 -35.27 -2.95
N ARG A 10 -27.99 -36.04 -2.57
CA ARG A 10 -27.86 -37.11 -1.59
C ARG A 10 -27.00 -38.26 -2.10
N TYR A 11 -27.19 -38.69 -3.34
CA TYR A 11 -26.37 -39.72 -4.01
C TYR A 11 -24.92 -39.28 -4.20
N PHE A 12 -24.68 -38.01 -4.51
CA PHE A 12 -23.33 -37.45 -4.63
C PHE A 12 -22.63 -37.45 -3.26
N PHE A 13 -23.31 -37.05 -2.19
CA PHE A 13 -22.78 -37.04 -0.81
C PHE A 13 -22.52 -38.46 -0.27
N GLU A 14 -23.39 -39.44 -0.55
CA GLU A 14 -23.19 -40.82 -0.13
C GLU A 14 -22.06 -41.51 -0.90
N ARG A 15 -21.90 -41.20 -2.18
CA ARG A 15 -20.80 -41.73 -3.00
C ARG A 15 -19.45 -41.13 -2.56
N PHE A 16 -19.42 -39.84 -2.17
CA PHE A 16 -18.23 -39.20 -1.63
C PHE A 16 -17.82 -39.81 -0.27
N ARG A 17 -18.78 -40.13 0.58
CA ARG A 17 -18.56 -40.72 1.90
C ARG A 17 -18.01 -42.14 1.86
N LYS A 18 -18.31 -42.91 0.82
CA LYS A 18 -17.79 -44.28 0.66
C LYS A 18 -16.37 -44.38 0.10
N THR A 19 -15.87 -43.30 -0.53
CA THR A 19 -14.60 -43.34 -1.26
C THR A 19 -13.45 -42.63 -0.53
N VAL A 20 -13.75 -41.75 0.44
CA VAL A 20 -12.71 -40.99 1.15
C VAL A 20 -12.43 -41.65 2.49
N SER A 21 -11.23 -42.23 2.64
CA SER A 21 -10.76 -42.78 3.90
C SER A 21 -10.76 -41.69 4.99
N LEU A 22 -11.23 -42.00 6.21
CA LEU A 22 -11.18 -41.09 7.37
C LEU A 22 -9.79 -40.44 7.55
N LYS A 23 -8.74 -41.16 7.17
CA LYS A 23 -7.35 -40.66 7.15
C LYS A 23 -7.16 -39.43 6.29
N VAL A 24 -7.74 -39.45 5.07
CA VAL A 24 -7.64 -38.33 4.11
C VAL A 24 -8.42 -37.13 4.60
N VAL A 25 -9.60 -37.34 5.21
CA VAL A 25 -10.41 -36.25 5.78
C VAL A 25 -9.64 -35.53 6.90
N ILE A 26 -9.07 -36.30 7.83
CA ILE A 26 -8.29 -35.73 8.95
C ILE A 26 -7.06 -34.97 8.42
N ALA A 27 -6.34 -35.54 7.45
CA ALA A 27 -5.17 -34.91 6.86
C ALA A 27 -5.53 -33.59 6.17
N VAL A 28 -6.59 -33.57 5.37
CA VAL A 28 -7.08 -32.37 4.67
C VAL A 28 -7.52 -31.29 5.66
N LEU A 29 -8.27 -31.66 6.71
CA LEU A 29 -8.69 -30.71 7.75
C LEU A 29 -7.51 -30.10 8.48
N LEU A 30 -6.49 -30.89 8.82
CA LEU A 30 -5.30 -30.43 9.52
C LEU A 30 -4.48 -29.47 8.67
N VAL A 31 -4.29 -29.78 7.38
CA VAL A 31 -3.61 -28.91 6.42
C VAL A 31 -4.40 -27.62 6.20
N ALA A 32 -5.72 -27.72 6.01
CA ALA A 32 -6.57 -26.55 5.80
C ALA A 32 -6.57 -25.62 7.02
N PHE A 33 -6.68 -26.18 8.23
CA PHE A 33 -6.67 -25.42 9.47
C PHE A 33 -5.32 -24.72 9.72
N GLY A 34 -4.21 -25.29 9.29
CA GLY A 34 -2.89 -24.67 9.36
C GLY A 34 -2.62 -23.62 8.28
N MET A 35 -3.03 -23.93 7.04
CA MET A 35 -2.72 -23.07 5.88
C MET A 35 -3.63 -21.84 5.76
N ILE A 36 -4.93 -21.98 6.01
CA ILE A 36 -5.88 -20.87 5.82
C ILE A 36 -5.50 -19.65 6.69
N PRO A 37 -5.33 -19.76 8.02
CA PRO A 37 -4.96 -18.61 8.83
C PRO A 37 -3.57 -18.07 8.48
N MET A 38 -2.64 -18.92 8.07
CA MET A 38 -1.31 -18.49 7.65
C MET A 38 -1.36 -17.63 6.38
N VAL A 39 -2.08 -18.06 5.35
CA VAL A 39 -2.22 -17.31 4.10
C VAL A 39 -2.95 -15.99 4.34
N LEU A 40 -4.08 -16.01 5.06
CA LEU A 40 -4.85 -14.82 5.38
C LEU A 40 -4.05 -13.84 6.25
N GLY A 41 -3.33 -14.33 7.25
CA GLY A 41 -2.48 -13.50 8.12
C GLY A 41 -1.35 -12.84 7.35
N THR A 42 -0.70 -13.58 6.46
CA THR A 42 0.36 -13.03 5.61
C THR A 42 -0.15 -11.94 4.66
N GLN A 43 -1.27 -12.18 3.99
CA GLN A 43 -1.86 -11.20 3.06
C GLN A 43 -2.26 -9.91 3.79
N THR A 44 -2.90 -10.03 4.95
CA THR A 44 -3.25 -8.86 5.78
C THR A 44 -2.01 -8.11 6.26
N MET A 45 -0.97 -8.82 6.68
CA MET A 45 0.28 -8.22 7.14
C MET A 45 0.99 -7.47 6.00
N LEU A 46 1.12 -8.06 4.81
CA LEU A 46 1.74 -7.42 3.64
C LEU A 46 0.98 -6.16 3.21
N ASN A 47 -0.36 -6.22 3.18
CA ASN A 47 -1.18 -5.08 2.82
C ASN A 47 -1.06 -3.95 3.85
N SER A 48 -1.07 -4.29 5.15
CA SER A 48 -0.89 -3.32 6.24
C SER A 48 0.50 -2.68 6.20
N MET A 49 1.55 -3.48 5.95
CA MET A 49 2.93 -2.99 5.83
C MET A 49 3.08 -2.03 4.64
N ARG A 50 2.52 -2.38 3.47
CA ARG A 50 2.51 -1.52 2.28
C ARG A 50 1.83 -0.19 2.56
N GLN A 51 0.64 -0.22 3.17
CA GLN A 51 -0.09 0.99 3.52
C GLN A 51 0.71 1.86 4.50
N SER A 52 1.27 1.27 5.54
CA SER A 52 2.10 1.98 6.52
C SER A 52 3.34 2.63 5.90
N GLN A 53 3.97 1.97 4.93
CA GLN A 53 5.12 2.54 4.21
C GLN A 53 4.72 3.72 3.33
N ILE A 54 3.57 3.64 2.64
CA ILE A 54 3.03 4.75 1.85
C ILE A 54 2.72 5.94 2.76
N ASP A 55 2.02 5.73 3.86
CA ASP A 55 1.64 6.78 4.81
C ASP A 55 2.88 7.43 5.45
N SER A 56 3.90 6.64 5.79
CA SER A 56 5.18 7.13 6.29
C SER A 56 5.89 7.99 5.25
N ARG A 57 5.93 7.55 3.98
CA ARG A 57 6.53 8.30 2.88
C ARG A 57 5.81 9.63 2.63
N MET A 58 4.47 9.61 2.64
CA MET A 58 3.66 10.82 2.49
C MET A 58 3.93 11.82 3.62
N THR A 59 4.04 11.35 4.85
CA THR A 59 4.36 12.18 6.02
C THR A 59 5.78 12.76 5.93
N GLU A 60 6.75 11.97 5.52
CA GLU A 60 8.13 12.40 5.33
C GLU A 60 8.24 13.50 4.27
N VAL A 61 7.63 13.28 3.10
CA VAL A 61 7.57 14.27 2.02
C VAL A 61 6.89 15.54 2.47
N GLN A 62 5.76 15.45 3.17
CA GLN A 62 5.06 16.61 3.70
C GLN A 62 5.93 17.44 4.63
N ASN A 63 6.67 16.79 5.51
CA ASN A 63 7.57 17.47 6.46
C ASN A 63 8.71 18.20 5.74
N HIS A 64 9.35 17.55 4.76
CA HIS A 64 10.41 18.20 3.98
C HIS A 64 9.88 19.36 3.14
N CYS A 65 8.73 19.19 2.50
CA CYS A 65 8.09 20.27 1.74
C CYS A 65 7.65 21.43 2.64
N ARG A 66 7.21 21.15 3.88
CA ARG A 66 6.89 22.21 4.85
C ARG A 66 8.12 23.00 5.28
N ILE A 67 9.26 22.33 5.51
CA ILE A 67 10.53 22.98 5.79
C ILE A 67 10.96 23.84 4.60
N LEU A 68 10.87 23.32 3.38
CA LEU A 68 11.18 24.05 2.15
C LEU A 68 10.28 25.27 1.98
N ALA A 69 8.96 25.11 2.15
CA ALA A 69 7.98 26.20 2.07
C ALA A 69 8.30 27.33 3.09
N SER A 70 8.65 26.95 4.33
CA SER A 70 9.06 27.91 5.36
C SER A 70 10.35 28.65 5.00
N LYS A 71 11.30 27.96 4.37
CA LYS A 71 12.56 28.56 3.89
C LYS A 71 12.29 29.53 2.72
N MET A 72 11.43 29.12 1.76
CA MET A 72 10.98 29.98 0.66
C MET A 72 10.31 31.26 1.16
N ALA A 73 9.45 31.15 2.18
CA ALA A 73 8.81 32.28 2.81
C ALA A 73 9.84 33.30 3.37
N ARG A 74 10.82 32.80 4.15
CA ARG A 74 11.86 33.64 4.76
C ARG A 74 12.81 34.29 3.76
N MET A 75 13.07 33.61 2.64
CA MET A 75 14.00 34.11 1.61
C MET A 75 13.33 34.98 0.54
N GLY A 76 12.04 35.26 0.64
CA GLY A 76 11.33 36.04 -0.36
C GLY A 76 11.33 35.41 -1.75
N TYR A 77 11.28 34.08 -1.83
CA TYR A 77 11.39 33.36 -3.09
C TYR A 77 10.34 33.78 -4.14
N LEU A 78 9.09 33.99 -3.70
CA LEU A 78 7.99 34.43 -4.57
C LEU A 78 8.12 35.88 -5.01
N THR A 79 8.84 36.72 -4.29
CA THR A 79 9.14 38.14 -4.68
C THR A 79 10.36 38.28 -5.59
N GLY A 80 11.11 37.20 -5.79
CA GLY A 80 12.21 37.12 -6.75
C GLY A 80 13.59 37.48 -6.18
N GLU A 81 13.72 37.71 -4.87
CA GLU A 81 14.95 38.19 -4.25
C GLU A 81 16.10 37.18 -4.22
N MET A 82 15.81 35.86 -4.08
CA MET A 82 16.84 34.81 -3.98
C MET A 82 16.39 33.49 -4.61
N ARG A 83 16.36 33.40 -5.93
CA ARG A 83 15.89 32.20 -6.66
C ARG A 83 16.95 31.11 -6.84
N GLY A 84 18.16 31.43 -7.28
CA GLY A 84 19.10 30.44 -7.81
C GLY A 84 19.51 29.33 -6.84
N GLY A 85 19.71 29.62 -5.55
CA GLY A 85 20.05 28.57 -4.57
C GLY A 85 18.85 27.70 -4.13
N MET A 86 17.65 28.29 -4.21
CA MET A 86 16.41 27.61 -3.82
C MET A 86 15.92 26.69 -4.95
N ASP A 87 16.09 27.08 -6.20
CA ASP A 87 15.72 26.24 -7.36
C ASP A 87 16.48 24.90 -7.33
N SER A 88 17.79 24.93 -7.04
CA SER A 88 18.59 23.72 -6.89
C SER A 88 18.11 22.81 -5.73
N GLU A 89 17.65 23.42 -4.62
CA GLU A 89 17.10 22.65 -3.49
C GLU A 89 15.74 22.02 -3.83
N ILE A 90 14.90 22.73 -4.58
CA ILE A 90 13.62 22.23 -5.11
C ILE A 90 13.86 21.05 -6.05
N GLU A 91 14.81 21.18 -7.00
CA GLU A 91 15.19 20.11 -7.92
C GLU A 91 15.73 18.90 -7.17
N THR A 92 16.65 19.10 -6.21
CA THR A 92 17.19 18.02 -5.40
C THR A 92 16.09 17.28 -4.64
N LEU A 93 15.12 18.00 -4.06
CA LEU A 93 14.01 17.39 -3.35
C LEU A 93 13.11 16.59 -4.29
N ALA A 94 12.82 17.12 -5.49
CA ALA A 94 12.04 16.43 -6.50
C ALA A 94 12.73 15.11 -6.94
N ASP A 95 14.04 15.13 -7.14
CA ASP A 95 14.83 13.97 -7.53
C ASP A 95 14.84 12.89 -6.43
N VAL A 96 15.07 13.27 -5.16
CA VAL A 96 15.07 12.36 -4.01
C VAL A 96 13.74 11.62 -3.87
N TYR A 97 12.64 12.30 -4.17
CA TYR A 97 11.31 11.71 -4.06
C TYR A 97 10.78 11.13 -5.38
N HIS A 98 11.58 11.15 -6.45
CA HIS A 98 11.16 10.75 -7.79
C HIS A 98 9.83 11.40 -8.17
N GLY A 99 9.75 12.71 -7.95
CA GLY A 99 8.53 13.48 -8.05
C GLY A 99 8.69 14.77 -8.82
N ARG A 100 7.58 15.47 -8.97
CA ARG A 100 7.50 16.80 -9.56
C ARG A 100 7.08 17.80 -8.49
N ILE A 101 7.81 18.89 -8.38
CA ILE A 101 7.46 20.02 -7.53
C ILE A 101 7.06 21.19 -8.38
N VAL A 102 5.93 21.79 -8.06
CA VAL A 102 5.39 22.99 -8.71
C VAL A 102 5.14 24.04 -7.65
N VAL A 103 5.60 25.27 -7.87
CA VAL A 103 5.36 26.41 -6.99
C VAL A 103 4.41 27.37 -7.68
N VAL A 104 3.33 27.71 -7.01
CA VAL A 104 2.26 28.59 -7.50
C VAL A 104 2.23 29.87 -6.66
N ASN A 105 2.18 31.04 -7.29
CA ASN A 105 2.07 32.34 -6.62
C ASN A 105 0.60 32.72 -6.36
N GLN A 106 0.38 33.89 -5.76
CA GLN A 106 -0.96 34.43 -5.45
C GLN A 106 -1.84 34.69 -6.68
N ASP A 107 -1.24 34.89 -7.88
CA ASP A 107 -1.97 35.03 -9.12
C ASP A 107 -2.33 33.68 -9.76
N PHE A 108 -2.19 32.60 -9.02
CA PHE A 108 -2.36 31.22 -9.48
C PHE A 108 -1.41 30.84 -10.64
N ARG A 109 -0.30 31.60 -10.84
CA ARG A 109 0.69 31.29 -11.86
C ARG A 109 1.77 30.39 -11.32
N ILE A 110 2.16 29.44 -12.14
CA ILE A 110 3.29 28.55 -11.85
C ILE A 110 4.59 29.36 -12.02
N VAL A 111 5.31 29.54 -10.92
CA VAL A 111 6.59 30.27 -10.87
C VAL A 111 7.74 29.32 -11.17
N THR A 112 7.66 28.08 -10.69
CA THR A 112 8.68 27.05 -10.86
C THR A 112 8.01 25.70 -11.06
N ASP A 113 8.56 24.90 -11.94
CA ASP A 113 8.14 23.56 -12.27
C ASP A 113 9.39 22.72 -12.56
N THR A 114 9.71 21.75 -11.73
CA THR A 114 10.91 20.90 -11.89
C THR A 114 10.93 20.10 -13.19
N PHE A 115 9.78 19.94 -13.84
CA PHE A 115 9.72 19.31 -15.17
C PHE A 115 9.72 20.34 -16.32
N HIS A 116 9.70 21.65 -16.02
CA HIS A 116 9.70 22.77 -17.00
C HIS A 116 8.55 22.72 -18.02
N ILE A 117 7.46 21.97 -17.74
CA ILE A 117 6.35 21.77 -18.68
C ILE A 117 5.28 22.86 -18.58
N ALA A 118 5.06 23.39 -17.39
CA ALA A 118 3.89 24.21 -17.08
C ALA A 118 4.25 25.61 -16.53
N GLU A 119 5.50 26.03 -16.61
CA GLU A 119 5.91 27.36 -16.15
C GLU A 119 5.07 28.50 -16.79
N LYS A 120 4.77 29.50 -15.99
CA LYS A 120 3.94 30.66 -16.34
C LYS A 120 2.47 30.35 -16.66
N ARG A 121 2.05 29.10 -16.66
CA ARG A 121 0.63 28.70 -16.79
C ARG A 121 -0.13 28.94 -15.50
N LEU A 122 -1.45 29.05 -15.62
CA LEU A 122 -2.33 29.10 -14.46
C LEU A 122 -2.57 27.69 -13.91
N ASN A 123 -2.54 27.56 -12.57
CA ASN A 123 -2.94 26.36 -11.88
C ASN A 123 -4.08 26.68 -10.90
N VAL A 124 -5.30 26.36 -11.32
CA VAL A 124 -6.55 26.58 -10.58
C VAL A 124 -7.17 25.26 -10.12
N ALA A 125 -6.34 24.23 -9.89
CA ALA A 125 -6.81 22.98 -9.36
C ALA A 125 -7.46 23.17 -7.96
N GLU A 126 -8.49 22.38 -7.65
CA GLU A 126 -9.26 22.52 -6.42
C GLU A 126 -8.38 22.44 -5.17
N GLU A 127 -7.42 21.53 -5.15
CA GLU A 127 -6.45 21.36 -4.07
C GLU A 127 -5.55 22.58 -3.87
N VAL A 128 -5.22 23.30 -4.95
CA VAL A 128 -4.45 24.55 -4.90
C VAL A 128 -5.31 25.67 -4.30
N LEU A 129 -6.56 25.79 -4.74
CA LEU A 129 -7.49 26.80 -4.22
C LEU A 129 -7.75 26.61 -2.73
N ARG A 130 -7.95 25.38 -2.26
CA ARG A 130 -8.11 25.07 -0.83
C ARG A 130 -6.83 25.40 -0.05
N CYS A 131 -5.67 25.13 -0.65
CA CYS A 131 -4.41 25.41 0.01
C CYS A 131 -4.18 26.93 0.21
N PHE A 132 -4.64 27.80 -0.69
CA PHE A 132 -4.64 29.23 -0.48
C PHE A 132 -5.57 29.69 0.67
N GLN A 133 -6.55 28.87 1.04
CA GLN A 133 -7.38 29.08 2.25
C GLN A 133 -6.71 28.57 3.54
N GLY A 134 -5.48 28.04 3.43
CA GLY A 134 -4.71 27.48 4.54
C GLY A 134 -4.90 25.97 4.75
N GLU A 135 -5.68 25.31 3.92
CA GLU A 135 -5.94 23.86 4.00
C GLU A 135 -4.93 23.07 3.16
N SER A 136 -3.95 22.44 3.78
CA SER A 136 -3.09 21.49 3.08
C SER A 136 -3.85 20.22 2.72
N SER A 137 -3.65 19.72 1.50
CA SER A 137 -4.26 18.51 0.99
C SER A 137 -3.22 17.43 0.74
N SER A 138 -3.61 16.17 0.92
CA SER A 138 -2.79 15.01 0.60
C SER A 138 -3.70 13.92 0.00
N ILE A 139 -3.51 13.64 -1.28
CA ILE A 139 -4.37 12.74 -2.06
C ILE A 139 -3.49 11.62 -2.64
N TYR A 140 -3.82 10.38 -2.31
CA TYR A 140 -3.18 9.20 -2.86
C TYR A 140 -4.02 8.58 -3.97
N ASN A 141 -3.46 8.46 -5.16
CA ASN A 141 -4.05 7.75 -6.29
C ASN A 141 -3.50 6.32 -6.34
N LYS A 142 -4.34 5.35 -5.94
CA LYS A 142 -3.96 3.93 -5.89
C LYS A 142 -3.73 3.34 -7.28
N ASP A 143 -4.50 3.76 -8.27
CA ASP A 143 -4.47 3.17 -9.62
C ASP A 143 -3.22 3.58 -10.40
N LYS A 144 -2.72 4.78 -10.13
CA LYS A 144 -1.56 5.34 -10.82
C LYS A 144 -0.30 5.37 -9.95
N HIS A 145 -0.37 4.85 -8.74
CA HIS A 145 0.75 4.72 -7.82
C HIS A 145 1.52 6.02 -7.57
N TYR A 146 0.78 7.12 -7.37
CA TYR A 146 1.36 8.40 -6.97
C TYR A 146 0.48 9.11 -5.95
N PHE A 147 1.07 10.02 -5.20
CA PHE A 147 0.34 10.95 -4.36
C PHE A 147 0.63 12.40 -4.73
N VAL A 148 -0.33 13.26 -4.44
CA VAL A 148 -0.21 14.72 -4.59
C VAL A 148 -0.43 15.36 -3.24
N GLN A 149 0.46 16.28 -2.87
CA GLN A 149 0.33 17.06 -1.65
C GLN A 149 0.46 18.55 -1.96
N THR A 150 -0.33 19.36 -1.27
CA THR A 150 -0.27 20.82 -1.35
C THR A 150 0.10 21.38 0.01
N ILE A 151 1.09 22.27 0.03
CA ILE A 151 1.63 22.89 1.22
C ILE A 151 1.60 24.42 1.06
N PRO A 152 0.98 25.16 1.98
CA PRO A 152 0.93 26.61 1.89
C PRO A 152 2.30 27.23 2.20
N ILE A 153 2.67 28.24 1.42
CA ILE A 153 3.82 29.11 1.65
C ILE A 153 3.28 30.39 2.26
N TYR A 154 3.50 30.59 3.55
CA TYR A 154 3.01 31.76 4.26
C TYR A 154 3.85 33.00 4.02
N ALA A 155 3.28 34.19 4.24
CA ALA A 155 4.05 35.42 4.21
C ALA A 155 5.04 35.46 5.38
N ALA A 156 6.25 35.98 5.16
CA ALA A 156 7.26 36.09 6.22
C ALA A 156 6.80 36.93 7.42
N SER A 157 5.84 37.83 7.19
CA SER A 157 5.29 38.75 8.19
C SER A 157 4.03 38.24 8.91
N SER A 158 3.43 37.13 8.46
CA SER A 158 2.14 36.65 9.00
C SER A 158 1.89 35.19 8.65
N ASP A 159 1.70 34.35 9.66
CA ASP A 159 1.30 32.94 9.50
C ASP A 159 -0.14 32.75 8.98
N LYS A 160 -0.87 33.82 8.74
CA LYS A 160 -2.26 33.78 8.28
C LYS A 160 -2.44 34.00 6.77
N ASN A 161 -1.48 34.70 6.14
CA ASN A 161 -1.59 35.01 4.72
C ASN A 161 -0.75 34.05 3.88
N VAL A 162 -1.41 33.27 3.05
CA VAL A 162 -0.75 32.36 2.11
C VAL A 162 -0.30 33.15 0.87
N ASN A 163 1.00 33.23 0.65
CA ASN A 163 1.61 33.93 -0.50
C ASN A 163 1.80 33.02 -1.70
N GLY A 164 1.74 31.72 -1.50
CA GLY A 164 1.86 30.74 -2.56
C GLY A 164 1.59 29.33 -2.08
N VAL A 165 1.61 28.41 -3.01
CA VAL A 165 1.38 26.98 -2.75
C VAL A 165 2.50 26.17 -3.38
N LEU A 166 3.08 25.28 -2.62
CA LEU A 166 3.98 24.25 -3.08
C LEU A 166 3.15 22.99 -3.32
N VAL A 167 3.17 22.48 -4.55
CA VAL A 167 2.51 21.23 -4.95
C VAL A 167 3.60 20.21 -5.24
N ILE A 168 3.58 19.06 -4.57
CA ILE A 168 4.44 17.94 -4.89
C ILE A 168 3.60 16.75 -5.35
N SER A 169 4.02 16.14 -6.45
CA SER A 169 3.51 14.87 -6.95
C SER A 169 4.65 13.87 -6.97
N ALA A 170 4.55 12.79 -6.19
CA ALA A 170 5.61 11.80 -6.06
C ALA A 170 5.10 10.37 -6.27
N SER A 171 5.94 9.53 -6.88
CA SER A 171 5.63 8.12 -7.16
C SER A 171 5.76 7.26 -5.91
N THR A 172 4.86 6.29 -5.76
CA THR A 172 4.95 5.21 -4.76
C THR A 172 5.45 3.89 -5.36
N GLU A 173 5.78 3.87 -6.64
CA GLU A 173 6.28 2.69 -7.36
C GLU A 173 7.48 2.01 -6.68
N PRO A 174 8.50 2.74 -6.16
CA PRO A 174 9.60 2.12 -5.44
C PRO A 174 9.17 1.35 -4.19
N ILE A 175 8.11 1.78 -3.51
CA ILE A 175 7.57 1.09 -2.32
C ILE A 175 6.84 -0.18 -2.74
N ILE A 176 6.11 -0.12 -3.85
CA ILE A 176 5.33 -1.24 -4.36
C ILE A 176 6.27 -2.35 -4.85
N SER A 177 7.28 -2.02 -5.64
CA SER A 177 8.27 -2.98 -6.14
C SER A 177 9.05 -3.68 -5.02
N LEU A 178 9.42 -2.95 -3.97
CA LEU A 178 10.03 -3.55 -2.77
C LEU A 178 9.08 -4.53 -2.07
N SER A 179 7.78 -4.20 -1.98
CA SER A 179 6.79 -5.06 -1.34
C SER A 179 6.51 -6.33 -2.13
N GLU A 180 6.63 -6.30 -3.46
CA GLU A 180 6.50 -7.47 -4.33
C GLU A 180 7.66 -8.45 -4.11
N GLY A 181 8.89 -7.97 -4.01
CA GLY A 181 10.05 -8.80 -3.69
C GLY A 181 9.97 -9.50 -2.33
N VAL A 182 9.28 -8.91 -1.35
CA VAL A 182 8.98 -9.55 -0.06
C VAL A 182 7.89 -10.61 -0.24
N GLY A 183 6.90 -10.36 -1.11
CA GLY A 183 5.83 -11.31 -1.43
C GLY A 183 6.36 -12.63 -1.98
N ASP A 184 7.32 -12.60 -2.90
CA ASP A 184 7.92 -13.79 -3.50
C ASP A 184 8.66 -14.67 -2.47
N LYS A 185 9.43 -14.06 -1.58
CA LYS A 185 10.10 -14.77 -0.48
C LYS A 185 9.09 -15.40 0.50
N THR A 186 8.00 -14.73 0.74
CA THR A 186 6.94 -15.21 1.61
C THR A 186 6.20 -16.39 0.98
N LEU A 187 5.96 -16.37 -0.33
CA LEU A 187 5.41 -17.50 -1.08
C LEU A 187 6.28 -18.76 -0.94
N LEU A 188 7.60 -18.60 -1.10
CA LEU A 188 8.55 -19.71 -0.97
C LEU A 188 8.51 -20.30 0.46
N PHE A 189 8.46 -19.45 1.48
CA PHE A 189 8.30 -19.87 2.87
C PHE A 189 6.97 -20.62 3.10
N GLN A 190 5.87 -20.15 2.53
CA GLN A 190 4.56 -20.81 2.62
C GLN A 190 4.58 -22.20 1.98
N ILE A 191 5.27 -22.38 0.83
CA ILE A 191 5.42 -23.69 0.19
C ILE A 191 6.18 -24.66 1.11
N ILE A 192 7.25 -24.21 1.75
CA ILE A 192 8.04 -25.04 2.68
C ILE A 192 7.17 -25.47 3.86
N VAL A 193 6.43 -24.56 4.47
CA VAL A 193 5.52 -24.86 5.59
C VAL A 193 4.41 -25.82 5.16
N PHE A 194 3.86 -25.63 3.95
CA PHE A 194 2.87 -26.54 3.39
C PHE A 194 3.40 -27.98 3.27
N LEU A 195 4.62 -28.16 2.77
CA LEU A 195 5.26 -29.48 2.67
C LEU A 195 5.46 -30.13 4.04
N ILE A 196 5.91 -29.35 5.03
CA ILE A 196 6.07 -29.83 6.41
C ILE A 196 4.72 -30.27 6.99
N LEU A 197 3.66 -29.45 6.82
CA LEU A 197 2.31 -29.80 7.29
C LEU A 197 1.76 -31.06 6.60
N LEU A 198 2.08 -31.25 5.32
CA LEU A 198 1.67 -32.44 4.56
C LEU A 198 2.34 -33.71 5.11
N ILE A 199 3.62 -33.67 5.40
CA ILE A 199 4.36 -34.76 6.03
C ILE A 199 3.82 -35.06 7.43
N LEU A 200 3.58 -34.03 8.24
CA LEU A 200 3.03 -34.16 9.58
C LEU A 200 1.61 -34.76 9.55
N ALA A 201 0.77 -34.28 8.63
CA ALA A 201 -0.59 -34.80 8.46
C ALA A 201 -0.59 -36.28 8.03
N ALA A 202 0.32 -36.67 7.16
CA ALA A 202 0.49 -38.07 6.74
C ALA A 202 0.94 -38.94 7.95
N ALA A 203 1.92 -38.49 8.71
CA ALA A 203 2.42 -39.21 9.89
C ALA A 203 1.33 -39.37 10.97
N LEU A 204 0.60 -38.29 11.30
CA LEU A 204 -0.52 -38.32 12.25
C LEU A 204 -1.66 -39.22 11.75
N SER A 205 -2.00 -39.16 10.47
CA SER A 205 -3.05 -40.00 9.88
C SER A 205 -2.71 -41.50 10.00
N ILE A 206 -1.45 -41.87 9.86
CA ILE A 206 -0.99 -43.26 10.02
C ILE A 206 -1.00 -43.63 11.50
N CYS A 207 -0.51 -42.77 12.38
CA CYS A 207 -0.35 -43.03 13.80
C CYS A 207 -1.70 -43.14 14.54
N LEU A 208 -2.67 -42.24 14.22
CA LEU A 208 -3.99 -42.23 14.88
C LEU A 208 -4.93 -43.34 14.41
N VAL A 209 -4.90 -43.70 13.13
CA VAL A 209 -5.89 -44.65 12.59
C VAL A 209 -5.48 -46.10 12.77
N ARG A 210 -4.18 -46.42 12.95
CA ARG A 210 -3.74 -47.79 13.25
C ARG A 210 -4.32 -48.35 14.57
N PRO A 211 -4.20 -47.68 15.73
CA PRO A 211 -4.73 -48.24 16.98
C PRO A 211 -6.27 -48.33 17.02
N PHE A 212 -6.98 -47.41 16.34
CA PHE A 212 -8.44 -47.45 16.26
C PHE A 212 -8.97 -48.66 15.48
N ARG A 213 -8.27 -49.09 14.45
CA ARG A 213 -8.65 -50.26 13.66
C ARG A 213 -8.43 -51.55 14.42
N ASP A 214 -7.32 -51.62 15.14
CA ASP A 214 -7.01 -52.81 15.97
C ASP A 214 -7.94 -52.93 17.19
N PHE A 215 -8.54 -51.81 17.64
CA PHE A 215 -9.54 -51.81 18.73
C PHE A 215 -10.93 -52.27 18.23
N LEU A 216 -11.32 -51.91 17.00
CA LEU A 216 -12.59 -52.29 16.38
C LEU A 216 -12.60 -53.73 15.85
N GLU A 217 -11.43 -54.32 15.54
CA GLU A 217 -11.31 -55.75 15.18
C GLU A 217 -11.31 -56.68 16.42
N LYS A 218 -11.15 -56.13 17.61
CA LYS A 218 -11.15 -56.89 18.88
C LYS A 218 -12.48 -56.84 19.66
N LEU A 219 -13.47 -56.12 19.16
CA LEU A 219 -14.83 -56.00 19.69
C LEU A 219 -15.78 -56.85 18.87
#